data_2502a945c1190cc231a5893a9fc95abc
#
_entry.id   2502a945c1190cc231a5893a9fc95abc
#
_cell.length_a   1.000
_cell.length_b   1.000
_cell.length_c   1.000
_cell.angle_alpha   90.00
_cell.angle_beta   90.00
_cell.angle_gamma   90.00
#
_symmetry.space_group_name_H-M   'P 1'
#
loop_
_entity.id
_entity.type
_entity.pdbx_description
1 polymer ?
#
loop_
_entity_poly.entity_id
_entity_poly.type
_entity_poly.pdbx_seq_one_letter_code
_entity_poly.pdbx_strand_id
1 'polypeptide(L)'
;LETGWKNLPLDMLPSSGRYYPEGAQIAIRPADVVEIRHFSTIDEDDKISMTSQLNYILDRCMRMQFPREGVVDYLDLIQEDRFYIIVAIRDLTFLKGENKILLRPSKKCKSESECPFVNGFELRTGCLDFFKISERIMKYYSPANRRFEFRLRENPDDLIVMNMPTIGTKEIIDQFFKKMDSRKIEIDPSFKDILPFILPDRKNLNSDVIYQKYRESDYWTKEEFSLYFMLAKELKIGTKLEASLICPNCNQEIKARILFKDGIKSIFVISDILGQLL
;
A
#
# COMPACT_ATOMS: atom_id res chain seq x y z
N LEU A 1 3.03 12.59 23.94
CA LEU A 1 3.76 11.79 22.93
C LEU A 1 5.12 11.45 23.50
N GLU A 2 5.45 10.15 23.59
CA GLU A 2 6.81 9.72 23.91
C GLU A 2 7.79 10.38 22.91
N THR A 3 8.97 10.76 23.38
CA THR A 3 10.01 11.38 22.55
C THR A 3 10.32 10.49 21.34
N GLY A 4 10.15 11.06 20.14
CA GLY A 4 10.47 10.40 18.86
C GLY A 4 9.28 10.02 17.98
N TRP A 5 8.07 9.94 18.52
CA TRP A 5 6.87 9.67 17.71
C TRP A 5 6.30 10.95 17.10
N LYS A 6 5.89 10.86 15.82
CA LYS A 6 5.25 11.94 15.07
C LYS A 6 3.93 11.48 14.51
N ASN A 7 2.88 12.28 14.66
CA ASN A 7 1.61 12.02 14.01
C ASN A 7 1.76 12.17 12.50
N LEU A 8 1.21 11.20 11.77
CA LEU A 8 1.13 11.20 10.32
C LEU A 8 -0.26 11.71 9.90
N PRO A 9 -0.35 12.81 9.12
CA PRO A 9 -1.62 13.27 8.58
C PRO A 9 -2.24 12.22 7.67
N LEU A 10 -3.47 11.78 7.97
CA LEU A 10 -4.13 10.70 7.23
C LEU A 10 -4.54 11.11 5.81
N ASP A 11 -4.75 12.39 5.56
CA ASP A 11 -5.06 12.95 4.24
C ASP A 11 -3.90 12.83 3.24
N MET A 12 -2.68 12.64 3.74
CA MET A 12 -1.49 12.39 2.92
C MET A 12 -1.34 10.94 2.47
N LEU A 13 -2.13 10.02 3.02
CA LEU A 13 -2.11 8.62 2.64
C LEU A 13 -2.80 8.38 1.28
N PRO A 14 -2.45 7.31 0.53
CA PRO A 14 -3.20 6.88 -0.64
C PRO A 14 -4.71 6.75 -0.40
N SER A 15 -5.11 6.24 0.77
CA SER A 15 -6.51 6.15 1.22
C SER A 15 -7.13 7.50 1.56
N SER A 16 -6.33 8.57 1.72
CA SER A 16 -6.72 9.87 2.26
C SER A 16 -7.42 9.76 3.63
N GLY A 17 -7.14 8.71 4.40
CA GLY A 17 -7.73 8.46 5.71
C GLY A 17 -9.19 8.00 5.70
N ARG A 18 -9.83 7.91 4.54
CA ARG A 18 -11.30 7.74 4.40
C ARG A 18 -11.83 6.42 4.93
N TYR A 19 -11.02 5.37 4.89
CA TYR A 19 -11.46 4.00 5.23
C TYR A 19 -11.17 3.63 6.68
N TYR A 20 -10.55 4.54 7.44
CA TYR A 20 -10.36 4.41 8.89
C TYR A 20 -11.57 4.96 9.67
N PRO A 21 -11.75 4.55 10.93
CA PRO A 21 -12.74 5.19 11.81
C PRO A 21 -12.49 6.70 11.91
N GLU A 22 -13.55 7.48 12.02
CA GLU A 22 -13.43 8.90 12.29
C GLU A 22 -12.63 9.13 13.59
N GLY A 23 -11.65 10.04 13.54
CA GLY A 23 -10.73 10.28 14.66
C GLY A 23 -9.60 9.25 14.81
N ALA A 24 -9.42 8.34 13.84
CA ALA A 24 -8.24 7.47 13.80
C ALA A 24 -6.95 8.29 13.78
N GLN A 25 -5.91 7.77 14.42
CA GLN A 25 -4.59 8.39 14.47
C GLN A 25 -3.52 7.36 14.11
N ILE A 26 -2.56 7.79 13.30
CA ILE A 26 -1.35 7.02 13.00
C ILE A 26 -0.16 7.87 13.41
N ALA A 27 0.72 7.31 14.23
CA ALA A 27 2.00 7.90 14.59
C ALA A 27 3.14 7.01 14.14
N ILE A 28 4.22 7.62 13.67
CA ILE A 28 5.42 6.93 13.20
C ILE A 28 6.66 7.46 13.93
N ARG A 29 7.69 6.62 14.03
CA ARG A 29 9.02 7.01 14.53
C ARG A 29 10.11 6.63 13.52
N PRO A 30 11.31 7.23 13.61
CA PRO A 30 12.46 6.75 12.87
C PRO A 30 12.75 5.27 13.18
N ALA A 31 13.25 4.54 12.20
CA ALA A 31 13.84 3.22 12.43
C ALA A 31 15.19 3.37 13.13
N ASP A 32 15.50 2.47 14.06
CA ASP A 32 16.81 2.38 14.68
C ASP A 32 17.69 1.29 14.03
N VAL A 33 18.89 1.09 14.57
CA VAL A 33 19.87 0.13 14.02
C VAL A 33 19.32 -1.29 14.00
N VAL A 34 18.44 -1.65 14.93
CA VAL A 34 17.88 -3.01 15.02
C VAL A 34 16.93 -3.26 13.84
N GLU A 35 16.01 -2.32 13.59
CA GLU A 35 15.08 -2.40 12.45
C GLU A 35 15.83 -2.33 11.12
N ILE A 36 16.82 -1.44 10.98
CA ILE A 36 17.64 -1.34 9.76
C ILE A 36 18.38 -2.66 9.49
N ARG A 37 18.99 -3.25 10.51
CA ARG A 37 19.67 -4.54 10.40
C ARG A 37 18.70 -5.65 9.99
N HIS A 38 17.53 -5.70 10.62
CA HIS A 38 16.50 -6.67 10.24
C HIS A 38 16.11 -6.52 8.78
N PHE A 39 15.93 -5.27 8.30
CA PHE A 39 15.57 -4.98 6.92
C PHE A 39 16.68 -5.41 5.94
N SER A 40 17.94 -5.39 6.35
CA SER A 40 19.08 -5.82 5.51
C SER A 40 19.08 -7.33 5.22
N THR A 41 18.38 -8.13 6.01
CA THR A 41 18.28 -9.59 5.85
C THR A 41 17.15 -10.04 4.94
N ILE A 42 16.43 -9.12 4.29
CA ILE A 42 15.33 -9.45 3.39
C ILE A 42 15.83 -10.34 2.23
N ASP A 43 15.16 -11.47 2.07
CA ASP A 43 15.26 -12.30 0.89
C ASP A 43 14.19 -11.84 -0.12
N GLU A 44 14.62 -11.20 -1.20
CA GLU A 44 13.72 -10.64 -2.21
C GLU A 44 13.19 -11.68 -3.20
N ASP A 45 13.80 -12.85 -3.25
CA ASP A 45 13.34 -13.98 -4.07
C ASP A 45 12.15 -14.68 -3.40
N ASP A 46 12.04 -14.62 -2.07
CA ASP A 46 10.86 -15.08 -1.32
C ASP A 46 9.88 -13.94 -1.02
N LYS A 47 8.82 -13.82 -1.83
CA LYS A 47 7.78 -12.78 -1.67
C LYS A 47 7.10 -12.81 -0.30
N ILE A 48 6.96 -13.97 0.33
CA ILE A 48 6.32 -14.10 1.65
C ILE A 48 7.25 -13.56 2.71
N SER A 49 8.52 -13.99 2.69
CA SER A 49 9.57 -13.46 3.56
C SER A 49 9.69 -11.95 3.39
N MET A 50 9.77 -11.45 2.17
CA MET A 50 9.82 -10.02 1.87
C MET A 50 8.63 -9.26 2.48
N THR A 51 7.40 -9.77 2.34
CA THR A 51 6.22 -9.13 2.92
C THR A 51 6.28 -9.09 4.44
N SER A 52 6.67 -10.18 5.09
CA SER A 52 6.83 -10.28 6.54
C SER A 52 7.88 -9.27 7.05
N GLN A 53 9.00 -9.15 6.36
CA GLN A 53 10.07 -8.21 6.73
C GLN A 53 9.63 -6.75 6.58
N LEU A 54 8.87 -6.43 5.53
CA LEU A 54 8.26 -5.10 5.37
C LEU A 54 7.27 -4.79 6.51
N ASN A 55 6.48 -5.76 6.91
CA ASN A 55 5.52 -5.62 8.00
C ASN A 55 6.21 -5.45 9.36
N TYR A 56 7.39 -6.02 9.56
CA TYR A 56 8.19 -5.81 10.77
C TYR A 56 8.51 -4.34 11.03
N ILE A 57 8.84 -3.56 10.00
CA ILE A 57 9.07 -2.11 10.14
C ILE A 57 7.80 -1.40 10.62
N LEU A 58 6.62 -1.79 10.09
CA LEU A 58 5.35 -1.22 10.53
C LEU A 58 5.06 -1.56 11.99
N ASP A 59 5.23 -2.82 12.37
CA ASP A 59 5.02 -3.28 13.76
C ASP A 59 5.87 -2.51 14.76
N ARG A 60 7.12 -2.20 14.41
CA ARG A 60 8.07 -1.55 15.29
C ARG A 60 8.05 -0.03 15.27
N CYS A 61 7.79 0.56 14.10
CA CYS A 61 7.95 2.00 13.87
C CYS A 61 6.64 2.74 13.62
N MET A 62 5.49 2.06 13.72
CA MET A 62 4.17 2.66 13.60
C MET A 62 3.31 2.32 14.82
N ARG A 63 2.46 3.25 15.23
CA ARG A 63 1.37 3.05 16.19
C ARG A 63 0.08 3.56 15.58
N MET A 64 -0.97 2.77 15.69
CA MET A 64 -2.29 3.16 15.21
C MET A 64 -3.29 3.11 16.37
N GLN A 65 -4.15 4.12 16.45
CA GLN A 65 -5.15 4.22 17.49
C GLN A 65 -6.51 4.54 16.87
N PHE A 66 -7.52 3.78 17.25
CA PHE A 66 -8.91 4.03 16.91
C PHE A 66 -9.70 4.51 18.14
N PRO A 67 -10.62 5.50 18.02
CA PRO A 67 -11.26 6.11 19.16
C PRO A 67 -12.04 5.15 20.08
N ARG A 68 -12.60 4.08 19.50
CA ARG A 68 -13.41 3.11 20.25
C ARG A 68 -12.66 1.84 20.65
N GLU A 69 -11.54 1.56 20.00
CA GLU A 69 -10.81 0.31 20.14
C GLU A 69 -9.48 0.49 20.87
N GLY A 70 -9.03 1.75 21.03
CA GLY A 70 -7.71 2.06 21.58
C GLY A 70 -6.59 1.81 20.59
N VAL A 71 -5.44 1.32 21.07
CA VAL A 71 -4.31 0.95 20.22
C VAL A 71 -4.66 -0.32 19.45
N VAL A 72 -4.49 -0.26 18.14
CA VAL A 72 -4.74 -1.39 17.22
C VAL A 72 -3.45 -1.79 16.52
N ASP A 73 -3.46 -3.00 15.97
CA ASP A 73 -2.34 -3.62 15.29
C ASP A 73 -2.14 -3.01 13.88
N TYR A 74 -0.91 -3.07 13.35
CA TYR A 74 -0.60 -2.70 11.95
C TYR A 74 -1.40 -3.54 10.94
N LEU A 75 -1.89 -4.70 11.34
CA LEU A 75 -2.76 -5.55 10.51
C LEU A 75 -4.10 -4.88 10.16
N ASP A 76 -4.53 -3.86 10.90
CA ASP A 76 -5.72 -3.06 10.60
C ASP A 76 -5.42 -1.87 9.67
N LEU A 77 -4.16 -1.69 9.26
CA LEU A 77 -3.78 -0.70 8.25
C LEU A 77 -4.32 -1.09 6.88
N ILE A 78 -4.90 -0.11 6.17
CA ILE A 78 -5.26 -0.29 4.75
C ILE A 78 -4.02 -0.71 3.96
N GLN A 79 -4.13 -1.81 3.24
CA GLN A 79 -3.01 -2.45 2.54
C GLN A 79 -2.25 -1.48 1.63
N GLU A 80 -2.96 -0.58 0.97
CA GLU A 80 -2.39 0.34 -0.03
C GLU A 80 -1.66 1.53 0.59
N ASP A 81 -1.85 1.79 1.89
CA ASP A 81 -1.14 2.85 2.63
C ASP A 81 0.24 2.39 3.11
N ARG A 82 0.49 1.07 3.11
CA ARG A 82 1.71 0.45 3.62
C ARG A 82 2.98 1.06 3.05
N PHE A 83 3.07 1.15 1.72
CA PHE A 83 4.29 1.64 1.06
C PHE A 83 4.59 3.10 1.42
N TYR A 84 3.56 3.95 1.44
CA TYR A 84 3.70 5.35 1.83
C TYR A 84 4.26 5.48 3.25
N ILE A 85 3.72 4.72 4.20
CA ILE A 85 4.16 4.76 5.61
C ILE A 85 5.61 4.29 5.74
N ILE A 86 6.01 3.24 5.02
CA ILE A 86 7.40 2.78 5.01
C ILE A 86 8.35 3.88 4.49
N VAL A 87 7.97 4.57 3.41
CA VAL A 87 8.76 5.71 2.90
C VAL A 87 8.77 6.86 3.91
N ALA A 88 7.65 7.14 4.60
CA ALA A 88 7.58 8.16 5.63
C ALA A 88 8.48 7.83 6.84
N ILE A 89 8.53 6.58 7.28
CA ILE A 89 9.47 6.12 8.33
C ILE A 89 10.91 6.31 7.87
N ARG A 90 11.20 5.94 6.61
CA ARG A 90 12.52 6.19 6.01
C ARG A 90 12.89 7.67 6.00
N ASP A 91 11.98 8.54 5.59
CA ASP A 91 12.21 9.99 5.55
C ASP A 91 12.53 10.56 6.93
N LEU A 92 11.93 10.01 8.00
CA LEU A 92 12.26 10.35 9.38
C LEU A 92 13.61 9.79 9.82
N THR A 93 13.98 8.60 9.32
CA THR A 93 15.23 7.91 9.68
C THR A 93 16.44 8.63 9.10
N PHE A 94 16.36 9.07 7.84
CA PHE A 94 17.47 9.68 7.10
C PHE A 94 17.23 11.19 6.84
N LEU A 95 16.95 11.95 7.90
CA LEU A 95 16.69 13.39 7.81
C LEU A 95 17.86 14.19 7.23
N LYS A 96 19.09 13.77 7.51
CA LYS A 96 20.32 14.43 7.05
C LYS A 96 20.77 14.00 5.66
N GLY A 97 20.02 13.12 5.01
CA GLY A 97 20.32 12.66 3.66
C GLY A 97 21.42 11.61 3.56
N GLU A 98 21.66 10.86 4.65
CA GLU A 98 22.71 9.82 4.72
C GLU A 98 22.43 8.64 3.75
N ASN A 99 21.17 8.40 3.42
CA ASN A 99 20.77 7.35 2.48
C ASN A 99 19.84 7.91 1.41
N LYS A 100 20.38 8.34 0.29
CA LYS A 100 19.61 8.93 -0.81
C LYS A 100 19.23 7.87 -1.83
N ILE A 101 17.92 7.65 -1.99
CA ILE A 101 17.40 6.88 -3.14
C ILE A 101 17.18 7.88 -4.27
N LEU A 102 18.03 7.79 -5.29
CA LEU A 102 17.94 8.69 -6.44
C LEU A 102 17.06 8.11 -7.52
N LEU A 103 15.97 8.81 -7.79
CA LEU A 103 15.10 8.55 -8.93
C LEU A 103 15.70 9.21 -10.18
N ARG A 104 15.92 8.42 -11.22
CA ARG A 104 16.40 8.95 -12.51
C ARG A 104 15.22 9.16 -13.45
N PRO A 105 15.02 10.36 -14.00
CA PRO A 105 13.98 10.60 -15.00
C PRO A 105 14.16 9.67 -16.19
N SER A 106 13.05 9.14 -16.70
CA SER A 106 13.03 8.32 -17.91
C SER A 106 13.30 9.13 -19.19
N LYS A 107 13.04 10.43 -19.11
CA LYS A 107 13.27 11.41 -20.21
C LYS A 107 13.94 12.65 -19.65
N LYS A 108 14.83 13.24 -20.44
CA LYS A 108 15.40 14.56 -20.16
C LYS A 108 14.30 15.63 -20.22
N CYS A 109 14.53 16.78 -19.60
CA CYS A 109 13.63 17.93 -19.73
C CYS A 109 13.39 18.26 -21.21
N LYS A 110 12.18 18.67 -21.57
CA LYS A 110 11.81 18.96 -22.99
C LYS A 110 12.63 20.08 -23.62
N SER A 111 13.22 20.97 -22.85
CA SER A 111 14.20 21.96 -23.28
C SER A 111 15.59 21.35 -23.41
N GLU A 112 15.72 20.32 -24.22
CA GLU A 112 16.84 19.36 -24.26
C GLU A 112 18.23 19.96 -24.49
N SER A 113 18.35 21.09 -25.12
CA SER A 113 19.65 21.71 -25.41
C SER A 113 20.19 22.57 -24.27
N GLU A 114 19.37 22.96 -23.29
CA GLU A 114 19.74 24.01 -22.33
C GLU A 114 19.55 23.64 -20.84
N CYS A 115 18.93 22.49 -20.51
CA CYS A 115 18.76 22.09 -19.12
C CYS A 115 19.89 21.15 -18.68
N PRO A 116 20.90 21.64 -17.95
CA PRO A 116 22.07 20.85 -17.52
C PRO A 116 21.75 19.89 -16.36
N PHE A 117 20.47 19.73 -15.97
CA PHE A 117 20.11 18.90 -14.84
C PHE A 117 20.27 17.41 -15.19
N VAL A 118 21.37 16.82 -14.71
CA VAL A 118 21.75 15.41 -14.93
C VAL A 118 21.56 14.56 -13.68
N ASN A 119 21.34 15.21 -12.51
CA ASN A 119 21.28 14.53 -11.22
C ASN A 119 19.90 13.91 -11.00
N GLY A 120 19.88 12.76 -10.33
CA GLY A 120 18.62 12.14 -9.89
C GLY A 120 17.93 12.94 -8.80
N PHE A 121 16.63 12.71 -8.66
CA PHE A 121 15.81 13.27 -7.59
C PHE A 121 15.79 12.32 -6.41
N GLU A 122 15.86 12.84 -5.19
CA GLU A 122 15.72 12.03 -4.00
C GLU A 122 14.27 11.58 -3.82
N LEU A 123 14.06 10.27 -3.63
CA LEU A 123 12.75 9.74 -3.27
C LEU A 123 12.38 10.20 -1.86
N ARG A 124 11.26 10.91 -1.76
CA ARG A 124 10.60 11.35 -0.54
C ARG A 124 9.10 11.13 -0.66
N THR A 125 8.41 11.09 0.46
CA THR A 125 6.93 10.98 0.46
C THR A 125 6.25 12.03 -0.41
N GLY A 126 6.78 13.27 -0.42
CA GLY A 126 6.25 14.36 -1.25
C GLY A 126 6.39 14.16 -2.78
N CYS A 127 7.15 13.15 -3.22
CA CYS A 127 7.28 12.81 -4.65
C CYS A 127 6.29 11.74 -5.10
N LEU A 128 5.53 11.15 -4.16
CA LEU A 128 4.66 10.00 -4.45
C LEU A 128 3.30 10.47 -5.00
N ASP A 129 2.93 9.91 -6.14
CA ASP A 129 1.59 10.03 -6.71
C ASP A 129 0.74 8.80 -6.37
N PHE A 130 -0.60 8.99 -6.34
CA PHE A 130 -1.54 7.95 -5.97
C PHE A 130 -2.58 7.68 -7.06
N PHE A 131 -3.01 6.43 -7.16
CA PHE A 131 -4.27 6.09 -7.80
C PHE A 131 -5.41 6.53 -6.88
N LYS A 132 -6.45 7.12 -7.44
CA LYS A 132 -7.63 7.58 -6.70
C LYS A 132 -8.87 6.92 -7.27
N ILE A 133 -9.79 6.56 -6.40
CA ILE A 133 -11.12 6.11 -6.80
C ILE A 133 -11.85 7.28 -7.46
N SER A 134 -12.49 7.02 -8.60
CA SER A 134 -13.23 8.04 -9.33
C SER A 134 -14.42 8.57 -8.50
N GLU A 135 -14.78 9.83 -8.71
CA GLU A 135 -15.95 10.43 -8.02
C GLU A 135 -17.26 9.66 -8.32
N ARG A 136 -17.34 9.06 -9.50
CA ARG A 136 -18.47 8.22 -9.90
C ARG A 136 -18.65 7.03 -8.96
N ILE A 137 -17.55 6.39 -8.56
CA ILE A 137 -17.55 5.25 -7.64
C ILE A 137 -17.67 5.70 -6.19
N MET A 138 -17.05 6.82 -5.82
CA MET A 138 -17.12 7.37 -4.47
C MET A 138 -18.55 7.71 -4.00
N LYS A 139 -19.50 7.90 -4.90
CA LYS A 139 -20.93 8.08 -4.57
C LYS A 139 -21.55 6.88 -3.86
N TYR A 140 -20.97 5.69 -4.03
CA TYR A 140 -21.43 4.44 -3.41
C TYR A 140 -20.72 4.14 -2.09
N TYR A 141 -19.81 5.00 -1.65
CA TYR A 141 -19.13 4.84 -0.38
C TYR A 141 -20.04 5.24 0.77
N SER A 142 -20.23 4.32 1.73
CA SER A 142 -20.95 4.55 2.98
C SER A 142 -19.94 4.88 4.10
N PRO A 143 -19.81 6.15 4.52
CA PRO A 143 -18.89 6.52 5.60
C PRO A 143 -19.22 5.85 6.94
N ALA A 144 -20.51 5.68 7.23
CA ALA A 144 -20.96 5.04 8.48
C ALA A 144 -20.51 3.58 8.57
N ASN A 145 -20.55 2.86 7.44
CA ASN A 145 -20.16 1.44 7.34
C ASN A 145 -18.72 1.25 6.85
N ARG A 146 -18.05 2.32 6.41
CA ARG A 146 -16.69 2.33 5.84
C ARG A 146 -16.47 1.34 4.69
N ARG A 147 -17.49 1.18 3.84
CA ARG A 147 -17.52 0.24 2.73
C ARG A 147 -18.27 0.82 1.53
N PHE A 148 -18.11 0.21 0.39
CA PHE A 148 -18.88 0.53 -0.80
C PHE A 148 -20.14 -0.34 -0.87
N GLU A 149 -21.26 0.28 -1.23
CA GLU A 149 -22.58 -0.34 -1.28
C GLU A 149 -23.20 -0.05 -2.65
N PHE A 150 -23.14 -1.03 -3.55
CA PHE A 150 -23.68 -0.91 -4.90
C PHE A 150 -25.02 -1.61 -4.98
N ARG A 151 -26.07 -0.87 -5.35
CA ARG A 151 -27.40 -1.43 -5.62
C ARG A 151 -27.57 -1.65 -7.11
N LEU A 152 -27.98 -2.85 -7.51
CA LEU A 152 -28.24 -3.16 -8.90
C LEU A 152 -29.53 -2.49 -9.34
N ARG A 153 -29.55 -1.96 -10.58
CA ARG A 153 -30.75 -1.30 -11.11
C ARG A 153 -31.91 -2.28 -11.35
N GLU A 154 -31.57 -3.51 -11.69
CA GLU A 154 -32.54 -4.56 -12.02
C GLU A 154 -33.19 -5.16 -10.77
N ASN A 155 -32.47 -5.24 -9.68
CA ASN A 155 -32.98 -5.69 -8.39
C ASN A 155 -32.36 -4.82 -7.27
N PRO A 156 -33.08 -3.78 -6.81
CA PRO A 156 -32.59 -2.89 -5.75
C PRO A 156 -32.31 -3.57 -4.41
N ASP A 157 -32.87 -4.77 -4.19
CA ASP A 157 -32.61 -5.56 -2.98
C ASP A 157 -31.26 -6.29 -3.05
N ASP A 158 -30.69 -6.44 -4.23
CA ASP A 158 -29.36 -7.03 -4.42
C ASP A 158 -28.28 -5.99 -4.14
N LEU A 159 -27.72 -6.09 -2.95
CA LEU A 159 -26.68 -5.20 -2.47
C LEU A 159 -25.31 -5.86 -2.61
N ILE A 160 -24.46 -5.31 -3.49
CA ILE A 160 -23.05 -5.67 -3.56
C ILE A 160 -22.28 -4.83 -2.54
N VAL A 161 -21.66 -5.49 -1.58
CA VAL A 161 -20.82 -4.87 -0.54
C VAL A 161 -19.36 -5.14 -0.83
N MET A 162 -18.56 -4.07 -0.89
CA MET A 162 -17.11 -4.18 -1.08
C MET A 162 -16.37 -3.35 -0.04
N ASN A 163 -15.36 -3.95 0.58
CA ASN A 163 -14.52 -3.37 1.62
C ASN A 163 -13.14 -3.02 1.07
N MET A 164 -12.47 -2.07 1.70
CA MET A 164 -11.05 -1.84 1.41
C MET A 164 -10.21 -2.83 2.22
N PRO A 165 -9.31 -3.59 1.56
CA PRO A 165 -8.52 -4.62 2.24
C PRO A 165 -7.50 -4.01 3.19
N THR A 166 -7.35 -4.62 4.37
CA THR A 166 -6.26 -4.33 5.30
C THR A 166 -5.08 -5.28 5.09
N ILE A 167 -3.93 -4.97 5.70
CA ILE A 167 -2.76 -5.88 5.69
C ILE A 167 -3.16 -7.25 6.24
N GLY A 168 -3.90 -7.29 7.35
CA GLY A 168 -4.31 -8.56 7.96
C GLY A 168 -5.28 -9.35 7.09
N THR A 169 -6.21 -8.67 6.39
CA THR A 169 -7.06 -9.33 5.39
C THR A 169 -6.21 -10.00 4.31
N LYS A 170 -5.22 -9.28 3.79
CA LYS A 170 -4.33 -9.80 2.75
C LYS A 170 -3.49 -10.98 3.23
N GLU A 171 -2.94 -10.91 4.45
CA GLU A 171 -2.17 -12.03 5.03
C GLU A 171 -2.99 -13.31 5.18
N ILE A 172 -4.25 -13.21 5.66
CA ILE A 172 -5.14 -14.36 5.78
C ILE A 172 -5.46 -14.96 4.40
N ILE A 173 -5.67 -14.12 3.40
CA ILE A 173 -5.90 -14.55 2.01
C ILE A 173 -4.66 -15.27 1.46
N ASP A 174 -3.47 -14.72 1.64
CA ASP A 174 -2.22 -15.30 1.15
C ASP A 174 -1.95 -16.67 1.80
N GLN A 175 -2.23 -16.82 3.11
CA GLN A 175 -2.16 -18.09 3.81
C GLN A 175 -3.19 -19.10 3.26
N PHE A 176 -4.41 -18.66 2.96
CA PHE A 176 -5.43 -19.49 2.34
C PHE A 176 -4.96 -20.00 0.98
N PHE A 177 -4.46 -19.12 0.09
CA PHE A 177 -3.97 -19.55 -1.22
C PHE A 177 -2.78 -20.50 -1.11
N LYS A 178 -1.83 -20.24 -0.23
CA LYS A 178 -0.72 -21.18 0.03
C LYS A 178 -1.21 -22.56 0.43
N LYS A 179 -2.27 -22.65 1.26
CA LYS A 179 -2.89 -23.91 1.65
C LYS A 179 -3.59 -24.60 0.45
N MET A 180 -4.25 -23.85 -0.43
CA MET A 180 -4.88 -24.39 -1.64
C MET A 180 -3.83 -24.91 -2.62
N ASP A 181 -2.76 -24.12 -2.87
CA ASP A 181 -1.65 -24.53 -3.74
C ASP A 181 -0.99 -25.82 -3.23
N SER A 182 -0.79 -25.97 -1.92
CA SER A 182 -0.25 -27.20 -1.31
C SER A 182 -1.15 -28.42 -1.53
N ARG A 183 -2.45 -28.21 -1.71
CA ARG A 183 -3.46 -29.23 -2.01
C ARG A 183 -3.69 -29.43 -3.51
N LYS A 184 -2.95 -28.70 -4.37
CA LYS A 184 -3.10 -28.71 -5.84
C LYS A 184 -4.50 -28.29 -6.29
N ILE A 185 -5.16 -27.40 -5.54
CA ILE A 185 -6.45 -26.81 -5.91
C ILE A 185 -6.16 -25.51 -6.65
N GLU A 186 -6.45 -25.49 -7.93
CA GLU A 186 -6.34 -24.28 -8.74
C GLU A 186 -7.49 -23.31 -8.42
N ILE A 187 -7.15 -22.05 -8.23
CA ILE A 187 -8.12 -20.96 -8.03
C ILE A 187 -7.95 -19.99 -9.19
N ASP A 188 -9.06 -19.56 -9.77
CA ASP A 188 -9.07 -18.56 -10.83
C ASP A 188 -8.27 -17.31 -10.43
N PRO A 189 -7.27 -16.91 -11.21
CA PRO A 189 -6.47 -15.69 -10.92
C PRO A 189 -7.33 -14.43 -10.80
N SER A 190 -8.41 -14.32 -11.59
CA SER A 190 -9.32 -13.17 -11.53
C SER A 190 -10.09 -13.11 -10.21
N PHE A 191 -10.42 -14.26 -9.63
CA PHE A 191 -11.03 -14.33 -8.31
C PHE A 191 -10.07 -13.84 -7.21
N LYS A 192 -8.76 -14.09 -7.35
CA LYS A 192 -7.75 -13.56 -6.44
C LYS A 192 -7.75 -12.03 -6.39
N ASP A 193 -8.09 -11.37 -7.49
CA ASP A 193 -8.20 -9.90 -7.56
C ASP A 193 -9.49 -9.37 -6.93
N ILE A 194 -10.59 -10.13 -6.96
CA ILE A 194 -11.89 -9.75 -6.40
C ILE A 194 -11.93 -9.99 -4.88
N LEU A 195 -11.41 -11.12 -4.46
CA LEU A 195 -11.55 -11.66 -3.10
C LEU A 195 -11.24 -10.65 -1.99
N PRO A 196 -10.15 -9.86 -2.04
CA PRO A 196 -9.82 -8.92 -0.98
C PRO A 196 -10.92 -7.89 -0.68
N PHE A 197 -11.73 -7.56 -1.68
CA PHE A 197 -12.77 -6.53 -1.56
C PHE A 197 -14.11 -7.06 -1.07
N ILE A 198 -14.42 -8.34 -1.30
CA ILE A 198 -15.73 -8.93 -0.94
C ILE A 198 -15.74 -9.63 0.43
N LEU A 199 -14.58 -9.69 1.08
CA LEU A 199 -14.45 -10.31 2.40
C LEU A 199 -14.83 -9.34 3.52
N PRO A 200 -15.32 -9.86 4.67
CA PRO A 200 -15.58 -9.05 5.86
C PRO A 200 -14.29 -8.52 6.47
N ASP A 201 -14.44 -7.66 7.48
CA ASP A 201 -13.32 -7.19 8.27
C ASP A 201 -12.49 -8.35 8.84
N ARG A 202 -11.17 -8.14 8.97
CA ARG A 202 -10.19 -9.12 9.46
C ARG A 202 -10.65 -9.87 10.72
N LYS A 203 -11.30 -9.18 11.65
CA LYS A 203 -11.76 -9.76 12.93
C LYS A 203 -12.76 -10.91 12.75
N ASN A 204 -13.50 -10.90 11.64
CA ASN A 204 -14.51 -11.88 11.29
C ASN A 204 -14.05 -12.80 10.15
N LEU A 205 -12.76 -12.76 9.80
CA LEU A 205 -12.20 -13.46 8.67
C LEU A 205 -11.36 -14.66 9.12
N ASN A 206 -11.65 -15.82 8.52
CA ASN A 206 -10.86 -17.04 8.64
C ASN A 206 -10.89 -17.84 7.34
N SER A 207 -10.14 -18.93 7.27
CA SER A 207 -10.07 -19.78 6.07
C SER A 207 -11.43 -20.33 5.63
N ASP A 208 -12.35 -20.58 6.56
CA ASP A 208 -13.66 -21.17 6.23
C ASP A 208 -14.56 -20.13 5.57
N VAL A 209 -14.53 -18.87 6.06
CA VAL A 209 -15.24 -17.75 5.42
C VAL A 209 -14.72 -17.50 4.01
N ILE A 210 -13.40 -17.55 3.80
CA ILE A 210 -12.82 -17.40 2.46
C ILE A 210 -13.26 -18.56 1.54
N TYR A 211 -13.21 -19.78 2.05
CA TYR A 211 -13.62 -20.96 1.28
C TYR A 211 -15.10 -20.90 0.92
N GLN A 212 -15.95 -20.47 1.85
CA GLN A 212 -17.37 -20.27 1.58
C GLN A 212 -17.59 -19.23 0.47
N LYS A 213 -16.92 -18.10 0.53
CA LYS A 213 -17.00 -17.07 -0.53
C LYS A 213 -16.49 -17.58 -1.88
N TYR A 214 -15.44 -18.38 -1.88
CA TYR A 214 -14.97 -19.05 -3.09
C TYR A 214 -16.03 -19.98 -3.68
N ARG A 215 -16.67 -20.80 -2.82
CA ARG A 215 -17.76 -21.70 -3.27
C ARG A 215 -19.00 -20.94 -3.75
N GLU A 216 -19.35 -19.82 -3.10
CA GLU A 216 -20.43 -18.95 -3.57
C GLU A 216 -20.16 -18.42 -4.98
N SER A 217 -18.90 -18.11 -5.32
CA SER A 217 -18.54 -17.64 -6.66
C SER A 217 -18.73 -18.65 -7.78
N ASP A 218 -18.78 -19.95 -7.47
CA ASP A 218 -19.09 -20.99 -8.45
C ASP A 218 -20.52 -20.87 -9.01
N TYR A 219 -21.41 -20.17 -8.29
CA TYR A 219 -22.82 -19.96 -8.68
C TYR A 219 -23.07 -18.58 -9.31
N TRP A 220 -22.03 -17.73 -9.40
CA TRP A 220 -22.18 -16.44 -10.05
C TRP A 220 -22.42 -16.59 -11.55
N THR A 221 -23.31 -15.78 -12.08
CA THR A 221 -23.43 -15.60 -13.52
C THR A 221 -22.17 -14.95 -14.09
N LYS A 222 -21.98 -15.06 -15.39
CA LYS A 222 -20.87 -14.38 -16.07
C LYS A 222 -20.93 -12.85 -15.89
N GLU A 223 -22.13 -12.31 -15.89
CA GLU A 223 -22.40 -10.88 -15.68
C GLU A 223 -22.03 -10.44 -14.27
N GLU A 224 -22.43 -11.21 -13.25
CA GLU A 224 -22.06 -10.95 -11.86
C GLU A 224 -20.55 -10.98 -11.64
N PHE A 225 -19.90 -12.04 -12.13
CA PHE A 225 -18.43 -12.15 -12.04
C PHE A 225 -17.74 -10.96 -12.70
N SER A 226 -18.18 -10.59 -13.91
CA SER A 226 -17.62 -9.44 -14.64
C SER A 226 -17.82 -8.14 -13.87
N LEU A 227 -18.99 -7.96 -13.24
CA LEU A 227 -19.30 -6.79 -12.43
C LEU A 227 -18.40 -6.70 -11.20
N TYR A 228 -18.25 -7.76 -10.42
CA TYR A 228 -17.34 -7.81 -9.26
C TYR A 228 -15.91 -7.50 -9.68
N PHE A 229 -15.45 -8.07 -10.80
CA PHE A 229 -14.10 -7.83 -11.31
C PHE A 229 -13.86 -6.38 -11.73
N MET A 230 -14.83 -5.78 -12.42
CA MET A 230 -14.77 -4.36 -12.79
C MET A 230 -14.76 -3.45 -11.56
N LEU A 231 -15.65 -3.71 -10.59
CA LEU A 231 -15.72 -2.93 -9.35
C LEU A 231 -14.40 -3.05 -8.56
N ALA A 232 -13.83 -4.24 -8.44
CA ALA A 232 -12.55 -4.43 -7.76
C ALA A 232 -11.41 -3.63 -8.44
N LYS A 233 -11.42 -3.52 -9.77
CA LYS A 233 -10.47 -2.66 -10.51
C LYS A 233 -10.67 -1.17 -10.24
N GLU A 234 -11.92 -0.71 -10.19
CA GLU A 234 -12.26 0.69 -9.92
C GLU A 234 -11.94 1.10 -8.47
N LEU A 235 -11.91 0.15 -7.53
CA LEU A 235 -11.55 0.39 -6.12
C LEU A 235 -10.05 0.39 -5.86
N LYS A 236 -9.22 0.17 -6.86
CA LYS A 236 -7.76 0.21 -6.68
C LYS A 236 -7.29 1.62 -6.35
N ILE A 237 -6.70 1.75 -5.18
CA ILE A 237 -5.92 2.92 -4.74
C ILE A 237 -4.46 2.48 -4.60
N GLY A 238 -3.60 3.36 -4.11
CA GLY A 238 -2.21 3.03 -3.80
C GLY A 238 -1.21 3.92 -4.51
N THR A 239 0.05 3.72 -4.22
CA THR A 239 1.13 4.51 -4.78
C THR A 239 1.40 4.11 -6.24
N LYS A 240 1.48 5.10 -7.12
CA LYS A 240 1.96 4.88 -8.49
C LYS A 240 3.45 4.55 -8.48
N LEU A 241 3.87 3.68 -9.37
CA LEU A 241 5.30 3.37 -9.58
C LEU A 241 6.05 4.49 -10.33
N GLU A 242 5.43 5.65 -10.47
CA GLU A 242 6.01 6.85 -11.06
C GLU A 242 5.85 8.01 -10.07
N ALA A 243 6.93 8.73 -9.85
CA ALA A 243 6.94 9.97 -9.09
C ALA A 243 6.86 11.17 -10.05
N SER A 244 6.03 12.15 -9.71
CA SER A 244 5.99 13.43 -10.41
C SER A 244 6.91 14.42 -9.71
N LEU A 245 7.83 15.01 -10.46
CA LEU A 245 8.92 15.83 -9.95
C LEU A 245 9.00 17.13 -10.74
N ILE A 246 9.37 18.21 -10.07
CA ILE A 246 9.63 19.50 -10.73
C ILE A 246 11.14 19.66 -10.87
N CYS A 247 11.62 19.88 -12.11
CA CYS A 247 13.02 20.14 -12.35
C CYS A 247 13.44 21.46 -11.64
N PRO A 248 14.44 21.44 -10.75
CA PRO A 248 14.86 22.63 -10.04
C PRO A 248 15.50 23.68 -10.95
N ASN A 249 15.88 23.30 -12.18
CA ASN A 249 16.59 24.18 -13.11
C ASN A 249 15.66 24.86 -14.13
N CYS A 250 14.66 24.11 -14.66
CA CYS A 250 13.76 24.66 -15.69
C CYS A 250 12.28 24.63 -15.29
N ASN A 251 11.93 24.23 -14.08
CA ASN A 251 10.58 24.13 -13.53
C ASN A 251 9.60 23.24 -14.33
N GLN A 252 10.10 22.40 -15.24
CA GLN A 252 9.25 21.45 -15.95
C GLN A 252 8.92 20.24 -15.09
N GLU A 253 7.67 19.77 -15.21
CA GLU A 253 7.27 18.51 -14.60
C GLU A 253 7.93 17.34 -15.33
N ILE A 254 8.56 16.46 -14.57
CA ILE A 254 9.26 15.29 -15.04
C ILE A 254 8.71 14.07 -14.30
N LYS A 255 8.55 12.96 -15.01
CA LYS A 255 8.18 11.68 -14.42
C LYS A 255 9.40 10.78 -14.29
N ALA A 256 9.58 10.19 -13.12
CA ALA A 256 10.63 9.22 -12.84
C ALA A 256 10.02 7.92 -12.30
N ARG A 257 10.47 6.78 -12.81
CA ARG A 257 10.06 5.49 -12.26
C ARG A 257 10.68 5.26 -10.88
N ILE A 258 9.87 4.78 -9.95
CA ILE A 258 10.33 4.32 -8.65
C ILE A 258 10.89 2.91 -8.85
N LEU A 259 12.21 2.81 -8.95
CA LEU A 259 12.93 1.56 -9.12
C LEU A 259 14.03 1.47 -8.05
N PHE A 260 14.00 0.41 -7.29
CA PHE A 260 15.05 0.11 -6.32
C PHE A 260 16.10 -0.77 -7.01
N LYS A 261 17.23 -0.16 -7.45
CA LYS A 261 18.28 -0.87 -8.19
C LYS A 261 18.87 -2.03 -7.41
N ASP A 262 19.05 -1.83 -6.11
CA ASP A 262 19.62 -2.81 -5.20
C ASP A 262 18.53 -3.54 -4.42
N GLY A 263 17.33 -3.60 -5.00
CA GLY A 263 16.16 -4.21 -4.40
C GLY A 263 15.50 -3.35 -3.31
N ILE A 264 14.42 -3.87 -2.75
CA ILE A 264 13.59 -3.16 -1.76
C ILE A 264 14.34 -2.88 -0.44
N LYS A 265 15.34 -3.70 -0.12
CA LYS A 265 16.21 -3.48 1.05
C LYS A 265 16.95 -2.16 1.01
N SER A 266 17.21 -1.60 -0.17
CA SER A 266 17.86 -0.29 -0.32
C SER A 266 17.03 0.87 0.27
N ILE A 267 15.77 0.65 0.63
CA ILE A 267 14.97 1.65 1.35
C ILE A 267 15.64 2.03 2.67
N PHE A 268 16.21 1.07 3.41
CA PHE A 268 16.85 1.32 4.71
C PHE A 268 18.34 0.97 4.75
N VAL A 269 18.85 0.21 3.80
CA VAL A 269 20.26 -0.24 3.79
C VAL A 269 21.08 0.67 2.89
N ILE A 270 22.14 1.22 3.44
CA ILE A 270 23.13 2.00 2.69
C ILE A 270 24.05 1.02 1.95
N SER A 271 23.90 0.96 0.64
CA SER A 271 24.66 0.02 -0.21
C SER A 271 26.12 0.44 -0.42
N ASP A 272 26.47 1.70 -0.17
CA ASP A 272 27.82 2.24 -0.45
C ASP A 272 28.36 3.06 0.73
N ILE A 273 28.52 2.39 1.89
CA ILE A 273 29.16 3.01 3.07
C ILE A 273 30.65 3.31 2.78
N LEU A 274 31.33 2.47 2.01
CA LEU A 274 32.76 2.65 1.71
C LEU A 274 32.99 3.83 0.76
N GLY A 275 32.13 4.03 -0.25
CA GLY A 275 32.22 5.17 -1.16
C GLY A 275 31.88 6.52 -0.52
N GLN A 276 31.24 6.53 0.65
CA GLN A 276 30.96 7.75 1.42
C GLN A 276 32.03 8.06 2.48
N LEU A 277 32.86 7.09 2.84
CA LEU A 277 33.94 7.24 3.83
C LEU A 277 35.33 7.46 3.20
N LEU A 278 35.47 7.23 1.92
CA LEU A 278 36.68 7.46 1.10
C LEU A 278 36.47 8.65 0.16
#